data_8365f9fe728ece33bae520dcff64665b
#
_entry.id   8365f9fe728ece33bae520dcff64665b
#
_cell.length_a   1.000
_cell.length_b   1.000
_cell.length_c   1.000
_cell.angle_alpha   90.00
_cell.angle_beta   90.00
_cell.angle_gamma   90.00
#
_symmetry.space_group_name_H-M   'P 1'
#
loop_
_entity.id
_entity.type
_entity.pdbx_description
1 polymer ?
#
loop_
_entity_poly.entity_id
_entity_poly.type
_entity_poly.pdbx_seq_one_letter_code
_entity_poly.pdbx_strand_id
1 'polypeptide(L)'
;MRFKLLLWIFIMACSLTFGLAKASARTNSVEFPAGLPWLNVTEPLTMQQLKGKVVLLDFWTYGCVNCIHVIPDLHKLEQKYGNQLAVISVHSPKFDNEKQLSTLTSIVRRYGMQHAVVNDVDFQLWRAYAVRAWPTFVLIGPDGKYVGQTSGEGRYDVLDRAIEQLLAEFKGEPNLKPLPIRLLDPLNTVLAAPGSLAVDERYIAISDTLHNQIVLLDHQGKLVKRLGSGIAELKDGHSDSSAFSSPQGLVLTENALYVADTGNHAIRRIDLTSFLVTTIAGNGELAQGRLVPGSTPTEASLRSPWDLALDKTTLYIAMAGSHQIWTLDLQSSQLKAFAGTGQEALLDGKRLDAAFNQPSGLALRADKLWVADAEASAIRQIDLSSGKVETLVGQGLFEFGLKDGGFKRALLQHNKDVVVLDKHTLAVADTYNHKIRLLDLDERQVMTLSIGTELNEPGGLAVFNGELYIADTNNNRIVRWHLKDQKLTEVQVPATAKLESAP
;
A
#
# COMPACT_ATOMS: atom_id res chain seq x y z
N MET A 1 16.34 30.36 55.96
CA MET A 1 15.14 30.60 55.14
C MET A 1 15.08 29.52 54.02
N ARG A 2 14.22 28.55 54.18
CA ARG A 2 14.06 27.43 53.22
C ARG A 2 12.84 27.70 52.35
N PHE A 3 13.02 27.98 51.06
CA PHE A 3 11.90 28.03 50.09
C PHE A 3 11.65 26.63 49.54
N LYS A 4 10.49 26.06 49.83
CA LYS A 4 9.98 24.85 49.22
C LYS A 4 9.26 25.25 47.93
N LEU A 5 9.77 24.81 46.79
CA LEU A 5 9.12 24.92 45.51
C LEU A 5 8.21 23.69 45.30
N LEU A 6 6.90 23.90 45.35
CA LEU A 6 5.88 22.88 45.03
C LEU A 6 5.71 22.83 43.52
N LEU A 7 6.14 21.71 42.94
CA LEU A 7 5.93 21.40 41.50
C LEU A 7 4.55 20.76 41.35
N TRP A 8 3.60 21.47 40.77
CA TRP A 8 2.30 20.94 40.40
C TRP A 8 2.44 20.22 39.04
N ILE A 9 2.38 18.88 39.06
CA ILE A 9 2.27 18.05 37.86
C ILE A 9 0.80 18.05 37.45
N PHE A 10 0.45 18.75 36.39
CA PHE A 10 -0.84 18.61 35.71
C PHE A 10 -0.80 17.36 34.82
N ILE A 11 -1.32 16.24 35.32
CA ILE A 11 -1.64 15.08 34.51
C ILE A 11 -2.95 15.41 33.80
N MET A 12 -2.86 15.81 32.52
CA MET A 12 -4.02 15.96 31.65
C MET A 12 -4.41 14.56 31.13
N ALA A 13 -5.22 13.85 31.92
CA ALA A 13 -5.91 12.66 31.46
C ALA A 13 -6.99 13.10 30.46
N CYS A 14 -6.70 12.97 29.16
CA CYS A 14 -7.69 13.15 28.11
C CYS A 14 -8.58 11.90 28.07
N SER A 15 -9.52 11.82 29.04
CA SER A 15 -10.62 10.87 28.99
C SER A 15 -11.58 11.33 27.89
N LEU A 16 -11.56 10.65 26.74
CA LEU A 16 -12.60 10.72 25.71
C LEU A 16 -13.90 10.12 26.28
N THR A 17 -14.59 10.90 27.09
CA THR A 17 -16.01 10.67 27.38
C THR A 17 -16.79 11.17 26.17
N PHE A 18 -17.41 10.25 25.42
CA PHE A 18 -18.59 10.61 24.63
C PHE A 18 -19.63 11.16 25.60
N GLY A 19 -19.60 12.46 25.80
CA GLY A 19 -20.63 13.12 26.57
C GLY A 19 -21.95 12.87 25.88
N LEU A 20 -22.91 12.29 26.61
CA LEU A 20 -24.34 12.32 26.27
C LEU A 20 -24.77 13.78 26.14
N ALA A 21 -24.45 14.39 24.99
CA ALA A 21 -25.06 15.67 24.62
C ALA A 21 -26.55 15.39 24.44
N LYS A 22 -27.38 16.10 25.21
CA LYS A 22 -28.83 16.19 25.01
C LYS A 22 -29.09 16.20 23.50
N ALA A 23 -30.05 15.38 23.05
CA ALA A 23 -30.39 15.16 21.66
C ALA A 23 -30.58 16.49 20.91
N SER A 24 -29.53 17.06 20.41
CA SER A 24 -29.57 18.00 19.30
C SER A 24 -30.18 17.22 18.14
N ALA A 25 -31.20 17.77 17.49
CA ALA A 25 -31.85 17.11 16.36
C ALA A 25 -30.76 16.78 15.31
N ARG A 26 -30.48 15.48 15.09
CA ARG A 26 -29.54 15.04 14.06
C ARG A 26 -29.98 15.61 12.71
N THR A 27 -29.05 16.15 11.96
CA THR A 27 -29.29 16.66 10.59
C THR A 27 -29.51 15.51 9.63
N ASN A 28 -30.27 15.75 8.55
CA ASN A 28 -30.36 14.76 7.48
C ASN A 28 -28.99 14.54 6.85
N SER A 29 -28.72 13.31 6.39
CA SER A 29 -27.56 13.00 5.57
C SER A 29 -27.64 13.75 4.23
N VAL A 30 -26.49 13.88 3.58
CA VAL A 30 -26.38 14.47 2.24
C VAL A 30 -26.72 13.40 1.21
N GLU A 31 -27.51 13.75 0.19
CA GLU A 31 -27.77 12.87 -0.96
C GLU A 31 -26.51 12.75 -1.84
N PHE A 32 -26.35 11.62 -2.51
CA PHE A 32 -25.27 11.43 -3.48
C PHE A 32 -25.49 12.34 -4.70
N PRO A 33 -24.52 13.19 -5.05
CA PRO A 33 -24.63 14.04 -6.22
C PRO A 33 -24.88 13.23 -7.50
N ALA A 34 -25.78 13.72 -8.34
CA ALA A 34 -26.05 13.09 -9.63
C ALA A 34 -24.80 13.10 -10.53
N GLY A 35 -24.61 12.05 -11.29
CA GLY A 35 -23.52 11.94 -12.26
C GLY A 35 -22.17 11.48 -11.71
N LEU A 36 -22.04 11.22 -10.39
CA LEU A 36 -20.83 10.58 -9.85
C LEU A 36 -20.68 9.17 -10.44
N PRO A 37 -19.46 8.78 -10.85
CA PRO A 37 -19.18 7.43 -11.30
C PRO A 37 -19.23 6.42 -10.13
N TRP A 38 -19.85 5.27 -10.36
CA TRP A 38 -19.95 4.19 -9.38
C TRP A 38 -19.32 2.91 -9.90
N LEU A 39 -18.77 2.11 -8.99
CA LEU A 39 -18.29 0.75 -9.23
C LEU A 39 -18.98 -0.22 -8.26
N ASN A 40 -18.96 -1.49 -8.59
CA ASN A 40 -19.57 -2.58 -7.83
C ASN A 40 -21.10 -2.45 -7.64
N VAL A 41 -21.79 -1.67 -8.45
CA VAL A 41 -23.27 -1.56 -8.42
C VAL A 41 -23.84 -1.61 -9.83
N THR A 42 -25.10 -2.04 -9.96
CA THR A 42 -25.82 -2.02 -11.24
C THR A 42 -26.41 -0.64 -11.56
N GLU A 43 -26.63 0.18 -10.53
CA GLU A 43 -27.16 1.54 -10.62
C GLU A 43 -26.64 2.40 -9.46
N PRO A 44 -26.54 3.72 -9.62
CA PRO A 44 -26.16 4.62 -8.52
C PRO A 44 -27.12 4.48 -7.32
N LEU A 45 -26.55 4.46 -6.11
CA LEU A 45 -27.34 4.39 -4.89
C LEU A 45 -27.90 5.77 -4.50
N THR A 46 -29.03 5.77 -3.80
CA THR A 46 -29.65 6.97 -3.22
C THR A 46 -29.88 6.80 -1.72
N MET A 47 -29.88 7.88 -0.97
CA MET A 47 -30.18 7.82 0.47
C MET A 47 -31.58 7.28 0.76
N GLN A 48 -32.53 7.44 -0.17
CA GLN A 48 -33.86 6.86 -0.06
C GLN A 48 -33.85 5.32 -0.11
N GLN A 49 -33.03 4.71 -0.98
CA GLN A 49 -32.86 3.24 -1.05
C GLN A 49 -32.19 2.70 0.23
N LEU A 50 -31.35 3.49 0.88
CA LEU A 50 -30.59 3.12 2.07
C LEU A 50 -31.36 3.32 3.39
N LYS A 51 -32.51 3.98 3.35
CA LYS A 51 -33.33 4.21 4.54
C LYS A 51 -33.75 2.88 5.19
N GLY A 52 -33.61 2.78 6.50
CA GLY A 52 -33.82 1.56 7.28
C GLY A 52 -32.57 0.72 7.47
N LYS A 53 -31.41 1.12 6.88
CA LYS A 53 -30.08 0.55 7.10
C LYS A 53 -29.20 1.54 7.86
N VAL A 54 -28.23 1.04 8.61
CA VAL A 54 -27.09 1.85 8.99
C VAL A 54 -26.21 2.02 7.74
N VAL A 55 -25.75 3.26 7.46
CA VAL A 55 -24.84 3.53 6.34
C VAL A 55 -23.49 3.96 6.89
N LEU A 56 -22.44 3.30 6.44
CA LEU A 56 -21.04 3.61 6.71
C LEU A 56 -20.39 4.11 5.43
N LEU A 57 -20.09 5.42 5.37
CA LEU A 57 -19.27 5.97 4.28
C LEU A 57 -17.82 5.93 4.70
N ASP A 58 -16.98 5.30 3.87
CA ASP A 58 -15.54 5.24 4.02
C ASP A 58 -14.89 6.18 3.00
N PHE A 59 -14.38 7.32 3.46
CA PHE A 59 -13.65 8.28 2.63
C PHE A 59 -12.19 7.86 2.54
N TRP A 60 -11.75 7.47 1.34
CA TRP A 60 -10.44 6.92 1.11
C TRP A 60 -9.79 7.43 -0.18
N THR A 61 -8.50 7.16 -0.32
CA THR A 61 -7.73 7.30 -1.56
C THR A 61 -6.79 6.11 -1.69
N TYR A 62 -6.55 5.61 -2.89
CA TYR A 62 -5.85 4.33 -3.03
C TYR A 62 -4.33 4.40 -2.88
N GLY A 63 -3.73 5.59 -2.94
CA GLY A 63 -2.32 5.80 -2.59
C GLY A 63 -2.03 5.63 -1.10
N CYS A 64 -3.03 5.77 -0.25
CA CYS A 64 -2.89 5.79 1.21
C CYS A 64 -2.89 4.37 1.81
N VAL A 65 -1.75 3.91 2.33
CA VAL A 65 -1.63 2.59 2.97
C VAL A 65 -2.58 2.41 4.16
N ASN A 66 -2.81 3.47 4.96
CA ASN A 66 -3.73 3.43 6.09
C ASN A 66 -5.19 3.19 5.64
N CYS A 67 -5.56 3.65 4.45
CA CYS A 67 -6.86 3.37 3.85
C CYS A 67 -6.98 1.90 3.41
N ILE A 68 -5.89 1.33 2.92
CA ILE A 68 -5.86 -0.08 2.54
C ILE A 68 -5.99 -0.98 3.78
N HIS A 69 -5.38 -0.61 4.89
CA HIS A 69 -5.46 -1.36 6.17
C HIS A 69 -6.88 -1.49 6.72
N VAL A 70 -7.81 -0.61 6.36
CA VAL A 70 -9.19 -0.68 6.88
C VAL A 70 -10.11 -1.59 6.05
N ILE A 71 -9.74 -1.95 4.83
CA ILE A 71 -10.57 -2.79 3.96
C ILE A 71 -10.97 -4.13 4.63
N PRO A 72 -10.04 -4.88 5.28
CA PRO A 72 -10.41 -6.10 6.01
C PRO A 72 -11.40 -5.86 7.16
N ASP A 73 -11.31 -4.72 7.83
CA ASP A 73 -12.23 -4.36 8.92
C ASP A 73 -13.63 -4.02 8.39
N LEU A 74 -13.71 -3.35 7.23
CA LEU A 74 -14.99 -3.13 6.53
C LEU A 74 -15.64 -4.45 6.15
N HIS A 75 -14.89 -5.41 5.61
CA HIS A 75 -15.40 -6.76 5.29
C HIS A 75 -15.93 -7.49 6.53
N LYS A 76 -15.24 -7.39 7.69
CA LYS A 76 -15.74 -7.98 8.95
C LYS A 76 -17.08 -7.37 9.38
N LEU A 77 -17.21 -6.03 9.27
CA LEU A 77 -18.46 -5.34 9.58
C LEU A 77 -19.60 -5.77 8.63
N GLU A 78 -19.32 -5.87 7.32
CA GLU A 78 -20.29 -6.35 6.33
C GLU A 78 -20.75 -7.78 6.61
N GLN A 79 -19.82 -8.67 6.96
CA GLN A 79 -20.15 -10.06 7.34
C GLN A 79 -20.99 -10.14 8.62
N LYS A 80 -20.65 -9.32 9.63
CA LYS A 80 -21.36 -9.31 10.91
C LYS A 80 -22.78 -8.80 10.79
N TYR A 81 -23.01 -7.71 10.06
CA TYR A 81 -24.30 -7.00 10.03
C TYR A 81 -25.15 -7.32 8.79
N GLY A 82 -24.55 -7.90 7.74
CA GLY A 82 -25.26 -8.28 6.52
C GLY A 82 -26.08 -7.12 5.94
N ASN A 83 -27.31 -7.40 5.57
CA ASN A 83 -28.18 -6.40 4.95
C ASN A 83 -28.65 -5.24 5.86
N GLN A 84 -28.31 -5.26 7.15
CA GLN A 84 -28.60 -4.15 8.06
C GLN A 84 -27.60 -2.99 7.93
N LEU A 85 -26.43 -3.26 7.35
CA LEU A 85 -25.36 -2.30 7.10
C LEU A 85 -25.17 -2.10 5.59
N ALA A 86 -24.99 -0.85 5.19
CA ALA A 86 -24.56 -0.48 3.86
C ALA A 86 -23.18 0.19 3.96
N VAL A 87 -22.11 -0.49 3.55
CA VAL A 87 -20.78 0.11 3.40
C VAL A 87 -20.69 0.71 2.01
N ILE A 88 -20.23 1.95 1.92
CA ILE A 88 -20.01 2.68 0.66
C ILE A 88 -18.67 3.38 0.76
N SER A 89 -17.70 2.93 -0.04
CA SER A 89 -16.42 3.61 -0.14
C SER A 89 -16.51 4.81 -1.06
N VAL A 90 -16.19 5.99 -0.52
CA VAL A 90 -16.15 7.27 -1.22
C VAL A 90 -14.70 7.57 -1.56
N HIS A 91 -14.31 7.27 -2.79
CA HIS A 91 -12.97 7.54 -3.26
C HIS A 91 -12.80 9.04 -3.56
N SER A 92 -11.97 9.71 -2.77
CA SER A 92 -11.65 11.13 -2.92
C SER A 92 -10.17 11.27 -3.29
N PRO A 93 -9.83 11.49 -4.57
CA PRO A 93 -8.49 11.31 -5.11
C PRO A 93 -7.50 12.35 -4.59
N LYS A 94 -6.35 11.92 -4.04
CA LYS A 94 -5.24 12.80 -3.67
C LYS A 94 -4.42 13.20 -4.90
N PHE A 95 -4.14 12.24 -5.78
CA PHE A 95 -3.28 12.42 -6.95
C PHE A 95 -4.09 12.53 -8.25
N ASP A 96 -3.47 13.10 -9.29
CA ASP A 96 -4.17 13.29 -10.57
C ASP A 96 -4.53 11.96 -11.26
N ASN A 97 -3.66 10.95 -11.17
CA ASN A 97 -3.92 9.63 -11.71
C ASN A 97 -5.14 8.95 -11.07
N GLU A 98 -5.38 9.22 -9.80
CA GLU A 98 -6.49 8.63 -9.05
C GLU A 98 -7.87 9.10 -9.51
N LYS A 99 -7.94 10.19 -10.25
CA LYS A 99 -9.20 10.72 -10.81
C LYS A 99 -9.78 9.81 -11.89
N GLN A 100 -8.95 8.99 -12.54
CA GLN A 100 -9.34 8.15 -13.66
C GLN A 100 -10.16 6.93 -13.18
N LEU A 101 -11.37 6.78 -13.73
CA LEU A 101 -12.25 5.66 -13.37
C LEU A 101 -11.64 4.29 -13.73
N SER A 102 -10.90 4.19 -14.84
CA SER A 102 -10.19 2.97 -15.25
C SER A 102 -9.15 2.55 -14.22
N THR A 103 -8.40 3.51 -13.68
CA THR A 103 -7.42 3.27 -12.62
C THR A 103 -8.10 2.80 -11.34
N LEU A 104 -9.14 3.52 -10.89
CA LEU A 104 -9.92 3.13 -9.72
C LEU A 104 -10.54 1.72 -9.89
N THR A 105 -10.99 1.36 -11.10
CA THR A 105 -11.52 0.02 -11.41
C THR A 105 -10.46 -1.07 -11.17
N SER A 106 -9.22 -0.83 -11.62
CA SER A 106 -8.10 -1.77 -11.38
C SER A 106 -7.80 -1.92 -9.90
N ILE A 107 -7.88 -0.83 -9.14
CA ILE A 107 -7.63 -0.80 -7.70
C ILE A 107 -8.72 -1.50 -6.90
N VAL A 108 -9.99 -1.28 -7.22
CA VAL A 108 -11.14 -1.97 -6.59
C VAL A 108 -11.01 -3.49 -6.75
N ARG A 109 -10.58 -3.96 -7.93
CA ARG A 109 -10.25 -5.38 -8.15
C ARG A 109 -9.06 -5.83 -7.30
N ARG A 110 -7.97 -5.06 -7.32
CA ARG A 110 -6.71 -5.40 -6.61
C ARG A 110 -6.93 -5.62 -5.12
N TYR A 111 -7.73 -4.79 -4.50
CA TYR A 111 -8.03 -4.89 -3.06
C TYR A 111 -9.28 -5.71 -2.74
N GLY A 112 -9.91 -6.33 -3.74
CA GLY A 112 -11.06 -7.22 -3.54
C GLY A 112 -12.23 -6.55 -2.85
N MET A 113 -12.47 -5.25 -3.10
CA MET A 113 -13.58 -4.52 -2.49
C MET A 113 -14.91 -5.07 -2.97
N GLN A 114 -15.79 -5.45 -2.03
CA GLN A 114 -17.05 -6.14 -2.32
C GLN A 114 -18.29 -5.24 -2.17
N HIS A 115 -18.12 -4.04 -1.68
CA HIS A 115 -19.19 -3.04 -1.51
C HIS A 115 -19.20 -2.00 -2.62
N ALA A 116 -20.22 -1.14 -2.60
CA ALA A 116 -20.35 -0.04 -3.53
C ALA A 116 -19.19 0.96 -3.39
N VAL A 117 -18.65 1.42 -4.51
CA VAL A 117 -17.60 2.45 -4.55
C VAL A 117 -18.09 3.61 -5.40
N VAL A 118 -18.02 4.83 -4.89
CA VAL A 118 -18.31 6.07 -5.61
C VAL A 118 -17.03 6.89 -5.78
N ASN A 119 -16.78 7.41 -6.99
CA ASN A 119 -15.63 8.25 -7.29
C ASN A 119 -16.00 9.73 -7.11
N ASP A 120 -15.63 10.32 -5.98
CA ASP A 120 -15.88 11.73 -5.60
C ASP A 120 -14.76 12.64 -6.14
N VAL A 121 -14.56 12.61 -7.48
CA VAL A 121 -13.44 13.29 -8.18
C VAL A 121 -13.32 14.76 -7.82
N ASP A 122 -14.44 15.44 -7.65
CA ASP A 122 -14.51 16.87 -7.37
C ASP A 122 -14.69 17.18 -5.87
N PHE A 123 -14.49 16.20 -4.99
CA PHE A 123 -14.63 16.38 -3.54
C PHE A 123 -16.00 16.94 -3.08
N GLN A 124 -17.07 16.57 -3.77
CA GLN A 124 -18.42 17.06 -3.45
C GLN A 124 -18.91 16.47 -2.12
N LEU A 125 -18.84 15.14 -1.97
CA LEU A 125 -19.18 14.44 -0.72
C LEU A 125 -18.18 14.77 0.39
N TRP A 126 -16.88 14.80 0.08
CA TRP A 126 -15.82 15.21 0.99
C TRP A 126 -16.13 16.55 1.67
N ARG A 127 -16.47 17.58 0.87
CA ARG A 127 -16.81 18.90 1.42
C ARG A 127 -18.13 18.88 2.17
N ALA A 128 -19.13 18.16 1.67
CA ALA A 128 -20.46 18.10 2.29
C ALA A 128 -20.43 17.50 3.70
N TYR A 129 -19.57 16.50 3.93
CA TYR A 129 -19.35 15.90 5.24
C TYR A 129 -18.18 16.52 6.02
N ALA A 130 -17.58 17.60 5.53
CA ALA A 130 -16.45 18.31 6.14
C ALA A 130 -15.28 17.37 6.50
N VAL A 131 -14.99 16.39 5.64
CA VAL A 131 -13.85 15.46 5.78
C VAL A 131 -12.54 16.22 5.64
N ARG A 132 -11.49 15.82 6.38
CA ARG A 132 -10.20 16.53 6.43
C ARG A 132 -8.98 15.62 6.31
N ALA A 133 -9.18 14.31 6.35
CA ALA A 133 -8.10 13.33 6.30
C ALA A 133 -8.60 11.99 5.75
N TRP A 134 -7.67 11.18 5.22
CA TRP A 134 -7.90 9.80 4.85
C TRP A 134 -7.24 8.84 5.86
N PRO A 135 -7.87 7.71 6.19
CA PRO A 135 -9.29 7.42 5.99
C PRO A 135 -10.17 8.19 6.98
N THR A 136 -11.43 8.47 6.58
CA THR A 136 -12.48 9.01 7.47
C THR A 136 -13.77 8.25 7.28
N PHE A 137 -14.37 7.83 8.38
CA PHE A 137 -15.64 7.10 8.41
C PHE A 137 -16.76 8.03 8.85
N VAL A 138 -17.83 8.09 8.05
CA VAL A 138 -19.06 8.81 8.38
C VAL A 138 -20.17 7.80 8.62
N LEU A 139 -20.86 7.92 9.76
CA LEU A 139 -21.95 7.05 10.16
C LEU A 139 -23.30 7.76 10.04
N ILE A 140 -24.25 7.09 9.37
CA ILE A 140 -25.62 7.56 9.14
C ILE A 140 -26.56 6.51 9.73
N GLY A 141 -27.52 6.95 10.53
CA GLY A 141 -28.50 6.07 11.16
C GLY A 141 -29.55 5.52 10.19
N PRO A 142 -30.31 4.48 10.60
CA PRO A 142 -31.38 3.92 9.77
C PRO A 142 -32.52 4.91 9.46
N ASP A 143 -32.62 6.00 10.25
CA ASP A 143 -33.54 7.10 10.01
C ASP A 143 -33.06 8.08 8.91
N GLY A 144 -31.89 7.81 8.29
CA GLY A 144 -31.27 8.65 7.27
C GLY A 144 -30.57 9.88 7.81
N LYS A 145 -30.30 9.95 9.11
CA LYS A 145 -29.67 11.11 9.74
C LYS A 145 -28.18 10.88 10.01
N TYR A 146 -27.39 11.92 9.82
CA TYR A 146 -25.98 11.96 10.20
C TYR A 146 -25.81 11.72 11.71
N VAL A 147 -24.96 10.78 12.08
CA VAL A 147 -24.65 10.41 13.48
C VAL A 147 -23.33 11.02 13.93
N GLY A 148 -22.29 10.91 13.11
CA GLY A 148 -20.96 11.38 13.44
C GLY A 148 -19.90 10.85 12.48
N GLN A 149 -18.64 11.20 12.75
CA GLN A 149 -17.49 10.73 11.97
C GLN A 149 -16.28 10.47 12.86
N THR A 150 -15.39 9.58 12.38
CA THR A 150 -14.08 9.30 12.98
C THR A 150 -13.04 9.11 11.90
N SER A 151 -11.78 9.49 12.16
CA SER A 151 -10.70 9.37 11.18
C SER A 151 -9.58 8.47 11.68
N GLY A 152 -8.78 7.95 10.74
CA GLY A 152 -7.64 7.07 10.97
C GLY A 152 -8.01 5.59 10.97
N GLU A 153 -7.00 4.74 10.85
CA GLU A 153 -7.12 3.28 10.93
C GLU A 153 -7.36 2.77 12.36
N GLY A 154 -7.66 1.45 12.52
CA GLY A 154 -7.88 0.85 13.84
C GLY A 154 -9.19 1.30 14.50
N ARG A 155 -10.23 1.57 13.72
CA ARG A 155 -11.53 2.05 14.21
C ARG A 155 -12.61 0.96 14.29
N TYR A 156 -12.26 -0.29 14.03
CA TYR A 156 -13.22 -1.40 14.00
C TYR A 156 -14.13 -1.42 15.24
N ASP A 157 -13.56 -1.48 16.45
CA ASP A 157 -14.35 -1.58 17.69
C ASP A 157 -15.26 -0.35 17.96
N VAL A 158 -14.83 0.83 17.52
CA VAL A 158 -15.60 2.06 17.66
C VAL A 158 -16.80 2.03 16.71
N LEU A 159 -16.56 1.63 15.46
CA LEU A 159 -17.60 1.51 14.44
C LEU A 159 -18.57 0.39 14.77
N ASP A 160 -18.07 -0.77 15.19
CA ASP A 160 -18.86 -1.94 15.56
C ASP A 160 -19.87 -1.61 16.67
N ARG A 161 -19.38 -1.04 17.79
CA ARG A 161 -20.27 -0.61 18.89
C ARG A 161 -21.29 0.43 18.47
N ALA A 162 -20.89 1.41 17.63
CA ALA A 162 -21.80 2.45 17.18
C ALA A 162 -22.91 1.89 16.27
N ILE A 163 -22.55 0.97 15.36
CA ILE A 163 -23.51 0.29 14.48
C ILE A 163 -24.50 -0.54 15.30
N GLU A 164 -24.02 -1.35 16.24
CA GLU A 164 -24.85 -2.18 17.13
C GLU A 164 -25.84 -1.32 17.92
N GLN A 165 -25.38 -0.22 18.51
CA GLN A 165 -26.24 0.72 19.25
C GLN A 165 -27.32 1.35 18.35
N LEU A 166 -26.97 1.79 17.15
CA LEU A 166 -27.91 2.40 16.20
C LEU A 166 -29.01 1.42 15.78
N LEU A 167 -28.65 0.17 15.54
CA LEU A 167 -29.60 -0.89 15.20
C LEU A 167 -30.53 -1.21 16.38
N ALA A 168 -30.01 -1.26 17.61
CA ALA A 168 -30.80 -1.52 18.82
C ALA A 168 -31.78 -0.38 19.16
N GLU A 169 -31.37 0.87 18.92
CA GLU A 169 -32.18 2.05 19.21
C GLU A 169 -33.26 2.34 18.15
N PHE A 170 -33.10 1.81 16.94
CA PHE A 170 -34.01 2.08 15.82
C PHE A 170 -35.39 1.48 16.06
N LYS A 171 -36.43 2.31 16.02
CA LYS A 171 -37.83 1.92 16.25
C LYS A 171 -38.65 1.75 14.97
N GLY A 172 -38.04 2.05 13.79
CA GLY A 172 -38.66 1.87 12.50
C GLY A 172 -38.53 0.42 11.98
N GLU A 173 -39.02 0.20 10.78
CA GLU A 173 -38.84 -1.10 10.09
C GLU A 173 -37.45 -1.18 9.46
N PRO A 174 -36.63 -2.22 9.78
CA PRO A 174 -35.35 -2.41 9.14
C PRO A 174 -35.50 -2.71 7.66
N ASN A 175 -34.65 -2.11 6.83
CA ASN A 175 -34.56 -2.44 5.42
C ASN A 175 -33.53 -3.57 5.22
N LEU A 176 -33.99 -4.79 5.05
CA LEU A 176 -33.15 -5.97 4.84
C LEU A 176 -32.96 -6.32 3.35
N LYS A 177 -33.45 -5.50 2.43
CA LYS A 177 -33.25 -5.73 0.99
C LYS A 177 -31.75 -5.65 0.66
N PRO A 178 -31.20 -6.62 -0.09
CA PRO A 178 -29.82 -6.53 -0.58
C PRO A 178 -29.63 -5.25 -1.41
N LEU A 179 -28.43 -4.68 -1.35
CA LEU A 179 -28.02 -3.62 -2.28
C LEU A 179 -27.84 -4.19 -3.70
N PRO A 180 -27.99 -3.38 -4.75
CA PRO A 180 -27.80 -3.83 -6.14
C PRO A 180 -26.30 -4.01 -6.48
N ILE A 181 -25.60 -4.82 -5.70
CA ILE A 181 -24.16 -5.07 -5.86
C ILE A 181 -23.93 -5.93 -7.10
N ARG A 182 -23.00 -5.49 -7.95
CA ARG A 182 -22.44 -6.22 -9.07
C ARG A 182 -20.94 -6.07 -9.08
N LEU A 183 -20.25 -7.07 -8.57
CA LEU A 183 -18.78 -7.04 -8.49
C LEU A 183 -18.15 -7.02 -9.88
N LEU A 184 -16.97 -6.42 -9.95
CA LEU A 184 -16.13 -6.46 -11.14
C LEU A 184 -15.64 -7.89 -11.40
N ASP A 185 -15.58 -8.29 -12.66
CA ASP A 185 -15.04 -9.59 -13.03
C ASP A 185 -13.57 -9.71 -12.61
N PRO A 186 -13.13 -10.88 -12.09
CA PRO A 186 -11.74 -11.10 -11.74
C PRO A 186 -10.84 -11.03 -12.98
N LEU A 187 -9.56 -10.66 -12.77
CA LEU A 187 -8.58 -10.68 -13.87
C LEU A 187 -8.27 -12.13 -14.26
N ASN A 188 -8.35 -12.42 -15.55
CA ASN A 188 -7.96 -13.71 -16.11
C ASN A 188 -6.69 -13.52 -16.97
N THR A 189 -5.60 -13.17 -16.31
CA THR A 189 -4.29 -12.91 -16.92
C THR A 189 -3.23 -13.85 -16.35
N VAL A 190 -2.13 -14.06 -17.08
CA VAL A 190 -1.02 -14.94 -16.63
C VAL A 190 -0.33 -14.40 -15.39
N LEU A 191 -0.12 -13.09 -15.35
CA LEU A 191 0.25 -12.32 -14.16
C LEU A 191 -0.90 -11.39 -13.82
N ALA A 192 -1.10 -11.13 -12.55
CA ALA A 192 -2.12 -10.18 -12.08
C ALA A 192 -1.50 -9.11 -11.18
N ALA A 193 -1.44 -7.90 -11.70
CA ALA A 193 -0.85 -6.74 -11.06
C ALA A 193 0.55 -7.05 -10.46
N PRO A 194 1.55 -7.47 -11.26
CA PRO A 194 2.90 -7.73 -10.74
C PRO A 194 3.44 -6.49 -10.04
N GLY A 195 3.76 -6.63 -8.74
CA GLY A 195 4.15 -5.49 -7.90
C GLY A 195 5.62 -5.16 -7.96
N SER A 196 6.47 -6.18 -8.01
CA SER A 196 7.92 -6.03 -8.03
C SER A 196 8.59 -7.24 -8.70
N LEU A 197 9.91 -7.14 -8.90
CA LEU A 197 10.72 -8.20 -9.45
C LEU A 197 12.16 -8.09 -8.96
N ALA A 198 12.88 -9.23 -8.98
CA ALA A 198 14.32 -9.28 -8.76
C ALA A 198 14.95 -10.19 -9.80
N VAL A 199 16.15 -9.84 -10.27
CA VAL A 199 16.85 -10.57 -11.34
C VAL A 199 18.28 -10.81 -10.94
N ASP A 200 18.74 -12.06 -11.07
CA ASP A 200 20.14 -12.45 -10.92
C ASP A 200 20.61 -13.28 -12.13
N GLU A 201 21.77 -13.93 -12.07
CA GLU A 201 22.32 -14.74 -13.14
C GLU A 201 21.46 -15.97 -13.50
N ARG A 202 20.59 -16.43 -12.61
CA ARG A 202 19.81 -17.66 -12.75
C ARG A 202 18.33 -17.41 -13.00
N TYR A 203 17.77 -16.39 -12.35
CA TYR A 203 16.32 -16.24 -12.25
C TYR A 203 15.85 -14.82 -12.51
N ILE A 204 14.65 -14.76 -13.05
CA ILE A 204 13.76 -13.60 -12.97
C ILE A 204 12.67 -13.99 -11.98
N ALA A 205 12.70 -13.39 -10.78
CA ALA A 205 11.68 -13.58 -9.75
C ALA A 205 10.66 -12.44 -9.84
N ILE A 206 9.36 -12.76 -9.83
CA ILE A 206 8.27 -11.79 -10.01
C ILE A 206 7.27 -11.96 -8.85
N SER A 207 6.93 -10.89 -8.18
CA SER A 207 5.79 -10.84 -7.27
C SER A 207 4.50 -10.73 -8.08
N ASP A 208 3.79 -11.83 -8.25
CA ASP A 208 2.47 -11.90 -8.89
C ASP A 208 1.42 -11.55 -7.82
N THR A 209 1.36 -10.25 -7.51
CA THR A 209 0.79 -9.69 -6.28
C THR A 209 -0.67 -10.08 -6.08
N LEU A 210 -1.50 -9.92 -7.10
CA LEU A 210 -2.94 -10.20 -6.99
C LEU A 210 -3.25 -11.71 -7.02
N HIS A 211 -2.37 -12.53 -7.62
CA HIS A 211 -2.46 -13.99 -7.51
C HIS A 211 -1.86 -14.54 -6.20
N ASN A 212 -1.32 -13.69 -5.32
CA ASN A 212 -0.69 -14.11 -4.06
C ASN A 212 0.41 -15.16 -4.25
N GLN A 213 1.24 -14.99 -5.29
CA GLN A 213 2.27 -15.95 -5.70
C GLN A 213 3.58 -15.26 -6.03
N ILE A 214 4.65 -16.05 -6.00
CA ILE A 214 5.95 -15.68 -6.59
C ILE A 214 6.19 -16.56 -7.81
N VAL A 215 6.55 -15.94 -8.93
CA VAL A 215 6.88 -16.62 -10.18
C VAL A 215 8.39 -16.59 -10.40
N LEU A 216 9.02 -17.73 -10.58
CA LEU A 216 10.43 -17.86 -10.94
C LEU A 216 10.53 -18.32 -12.40
N LEU A 217 11.23 -17.54 -13.21
CA LEU A 217 11.58 -17.87 -14.60
C LEU A 217 13.09 -17.99 -14.73
N ASP A 218 13.56 -18.76 -15.70
CA ASP A 218 14.91 -18.63 -16.23
C ASP A 218 15.00 -17.47 -17.25
N HIS A 219 16.20 -17.15 -17.71
CA HIS A 219 16.42 -16.07 -18.68
C HIS A 219 15.89 -16.38 -20.10
N GLN A 220 15.51 -17.62 -20.38
CA GLN A 220 14.84 -18.04 -21.61
C GLN A 220 13.31 -17.87 -21.50
N GLY A 221 12.80 -17.42 -20.35
CA GLY A 221 11.38 -17.26 -20.09
C GLY A 221 10.66 -18.56 -19.72
N LYS A 222 11.40 -19.65 -19.45
CA LYS A 222 10.82 -20.91 -19.00
C LYS A 222 10.44 -20.79 -17.52
N LEU A 223 9.23 -21.24 -17.20
CA LEU A 223 8.79 -21.33 -15.81
C LEU A 223 9.62 -22.37 -15.05
N VAL A 224 10.33 -21.90 -14.03
CA VAL A 224 11.06 -22.75 -13.08
C VAL A 224 10.12 -23.21 -11.97
N LYS A 225 9.40 -22.27 -11.36
CA LYS A 225 8.45 -22.56 -10.28
C LYS A 225 7.43 -21.43 -10.09
N ARG A 226 6.20 -21.79 -9.70
CA ARG A 226 5.28 -20.90 -8.98
C ARG A 226 5.25 -21.30 -7.52
N LEU A 227 5.32 -20.33 -6.63
CA LEU A 227 5.40 -20.50 -5.18
C LEU A 227 4.18 -19.80 -4.57
N GLY A 228 3.49 -20.51 -3.70
CA GLY A 228 2.25 -20.05 -3.08
C GLY A 228 1.00 -20.69 -3.69
N SER A 229 0.04 -21.02 -2.81
CA SER A 229 -1.24 -21.65 -3.18
C SER A 229 -2.18 -20.72 -3.97
N GLY A 230 -1.91 -19.41 -4.00
CA GLY A 230 -2.81 -18.40 -4.53
C GLY A 230 -3.87 -17.89 -3.53
N ILE A 231 -3.99 -18.56 -2.39
CA ILE A 231 -4.86 -18.11 -1.30
C ILE A 231 -4.12 -17.05 -0.47
N ALA A 232 -4.77 -15.95 -0.16
CA ALA A 232 -4.22 -14.91 0.71
C ALA A 232 -4.17 -15.40 2.16
N GLU A 233 -3.01 -15.88 2.61
CA GLU A 233 -2.81 -16.45 3.95
C GLU A 233 -1.32 -16.34 4.34
N LEU A 234 -1.02 -16.20 5.64
CA LEU A 234 0.33 -16.40 6.17
C LEU A 234 0.56 -17.88 6.45
N LYS A 235 1.22 -18.57 5.53
CA LYS A 235 1.46 -20.02 5.69
C LYS A 235 2.83 -20.42 5.17
N ASP A 236 3.62 -21.02 6.05
CA ASP A 236 4.90 -21.64 5.72
C ASP A 236 4.69 -23.01 5.08
N GLY A 237 5.70 -23.51 4.35
CA GLY A 237 5.65 -24.81 3.72
C GLY A 237 6.40 -24.89 2.40
N HIS A 238 6.32 -26.03 1.72
CA HIS A 238 6.84 -26.15 0.36
C HIS A 238 6.01 -25.36 -0.63
N SER A 239 6.55 -25.11 -1.81
CA SER A 239 6.02 -24.24 -2.85
C SER A 239 4.50 -24.26 -3.03
N ASP A 240 3.90 -25.42 -3.07
CA ASP A 240 2.47 -25.59 -3.43
C ASP A 240 1.56 -25.54 -2.19
N SER A 241 2.12 -25.67 -0.99
CA SER A 241 1.40 -25.66 0.30
C SER A 241 1.61 -24.37 1.09
N SER A 242 2.61 -23.56 0.72
CA SER A 242 2.81 -22.23 1.27
C SER A 242 1.78 -21.24 0.75
N ALA A 243 1.62 -20.11 1.40
CA ALA A 243 0.77 -19.03 0.93
C ALA A 243 1.39 -17.66 1.24
N PHE A 244 1.02 -16.66 0.43
CA PHE A 244 1.38 -15.27 0.55
C PHE A 244 0.11 -14.41 0.52
N SER A 245 0.24 -13.13 0.86
CA SER A 245 -0.83 -12.14 0.69
C SER A 245 -0.25 -10.85 0.11
N SER A 246 -0.62 -10.55 -1.12
CA SER A 246 -0.18 -9.35 -1.84
C SER A 246 1.34 -9.12 -1.75
N PRO A 247 2.21 -10.10 -2.11
CA PRO A 247 3.66 -9.96 -2.05
C PRO A 247 4.13 -8.80 -2.93
N GLN A 248 5.14 -8.05 -2.47
CA GLN A 248 5.72 -6.90 -3.16
C GLN A 248 7.23 -7.10 -3.36
N GLY A 249 8.08 -6.35 -2.71
CA GLY A 249 9.52 -6.31 -2.91
C GLY A 249 10.23 -7.65 -2.73
N LEU A 250 11.26 -7.84 -3.54
CA LEU A 250 12.03 -9.09 -3.63
C LEU A 250 13.53 -8.82 -3.58
N VAL A 251 14.26 -9.69 -2.88
CA VAL A 251 15.74 -9.72 -2.95
C VAL A 251 16.20 -11.14 -3.22
N LEU A 252 16.91 -11.33 -4.35
CA LEU A 252 17.59 -12.57 -4.71
C LEU A 252 19.00 -12.62 -4.11
N THR A 253 19.37 -13.79 -3.62
CA THR A 253 20.73 -14.16 -3.26
C THR A 253 21.07 -15.52 -3.88
N GLU A 254 22.32 -15.99 -3.74
CA GLU A 254 22.72 -17.31 -4.25
C GLU A 254 21.81 -18.44 -3.76
N ASN A 255 21.37 -18.41 -2.49
CA ASN A 255 20.69 -19.54 -1.85
C ASN A 255 19.25 -19.23 -1.41
N ALA A 256 18.82 -17.99 -1.50
CA ALA A 256 17.50 -17.57 -0.99
C ALA A 256 16.88 -16.43 -1.79
N LEU A 257 15.56 -16.41 -1.80
CA LEU A 257 14.76 -15.26 -2.19
C LEU A 257 14.02 -14.73 -0.95
N TYR A 258 14.25 -13.46 -0.62
CA TYR A 258 13.50 -12.76 0.44
C TYR A 258 12.33 -12.02 -0.19
N VAL A 259 11.18 -12.04 0.51
CA VAL A 259 9.91 -11.50 0.02
C VAL A 259 9.30 -10.59 1.07
N ALA A 260 8.97 -9.37 0.70
CA ALA A 260 8.06 -8.51 1.46
C ALA A 260 6.62 -9.01 1.23
N ASP A 261 6.10 -9.79 2.16
CA ASP A 261 4.74 -10.36 2.13
C ASP A 261 3.77 -9.35 2.76
N THR A 262 3.49 -8.30 1.98
CA THR A 262 2.94 -7.02 2.44
C THR A 262 1.59 -7.15 3.11
N GLY A 263 0.68 -7.92 2.51
CA GLY A 263 -0.67 -8.14 3.05
C GLY A 263 -0.68 -9.03 4.30
N ASN A 264 0.36 -9.85 4.48
CA ASN A 264 0.60 -10.62 5.70
C ASN A 264 1.44 -9.88 6.74
N HIS A 265 1.86 -8.65 6.49
CA HIS A 265 2.73 -7.91 7.40
C HIS A 265 3.96 -8.72 7.84
N ALA A 266 4.60 -9.42 6.90
CA ALA A 266 5.66 -10.37 7.19
C ALA A 266 6.80 -10.30 6.16
N ILE A 267 7.98 -10.78 6.58
CA ILE A 267 9.12 -11.05 5.69
C ILE A 267 9.27 -12.56 5.58
N ARG A 268 9.28 -13.05 4.33
CA ARG A 268 9.41 -14.47 4.04
C ARG A 268 10.76 -14.76 3.38
N ARG A 269 11.29 -15.93 3.68
CA ARG A 269 12.48 -16.48 3.03
C ARG A 269 12.09 -17.75 2.27
N ILE A 270 12.47 -17.82 1.02
CA ILE A 270 12.35 -18.99 0.15
C ILE A 270 13.74 -19.57 -0.05
N ASP A 271 13.95 -20.81 0.33
CA ASP A 271 15.17 -21.55 0.02
C ASP A 271 15.15 -21.97 -1.45
N LEU A 272 16.13 -21.53 -2.24
CA LEU A 272 16.12 -21.73 -3.69
C LEU A 272 16.54 -23.15 -4.12
N THR A 273 16.96 -24.00 -3.18
CA THR A 273 17.26 -25.43 -3.44
C THR A 273 16.04 -26.29 -3.18
N SER A 274 15.40 -26.12 -2.03
CA SER A 274 14.26 -26.94 -1.59
C SER A 274 12.89 -26.32 -1.92
N PHE A 275 12.86 -25.03 -2.26
CA PHE A 275 11.64 -24.22 -2.41
C PHE A 275 10.77 -24.20 -1.14
N LEU A 276 11.40 -24.36 0.02
CA LEU A 276 10.74 -24.19 1.30
C LEU A 276 10.57 -22.70 1.63
N VAL A 277 9.35 -22.30 1.93
CA VAL A 277 8.99 -20.94 2.36
C VAL A 277 8.91 -20.90 3.87
N THR A 278 9.58 -19.95 4.50
CA THR A 278 9.58 -19.73 5.96
C THR A 278 9.38 -18.27 6.29
N THR A 279 8.66 -17.99 7.36
CA THR A 279 8.54 -16.64 7.92
C THR A 279 9.77 -16.33 8.77
N ILE A 280 10.44 -15.20 8.49
CA ILE A 280 11.64 -14.76 9.24
C ILE A 280 11.39 -13.50 10.07
N ALA A 281 10.34 -12.74 9.77
CA ALA A 281 9.83 -11.65 10.61
C ALA A 281 8.35 -11.41 10.32
N GLY A 282 7.61 -10.94 11.30
CA GLY A 282 6.16 -10.72 11.21
C GLY A 282 5.36 -11.94 11.67
N ASN A 283 4.22 -11.67 12.30
CA ASN A 283 3.30 -12.70 12.84
C ASN A 283 1.95 -12.76 12.10
N GLY A 284 1.81 -12.00 11.01
CA GLY A 284 0.57 -11.91 10.23
C GLY A 284 -0.39 -10.81 10.68
N GLU A 285 -0.12 -10.15 11.79
CA GLU A 285 -0.98 -9.10 12.32
C GLU A 285 -0.44 -7.70 12.02
N LEU A 286 -1.33 -6.79 11.66
CA LEU A 286 -1.01 -5.38 11.53
C LEU A 286 -0.68 -4.80 12.91
N ALA A 287 0.54 -4.26 13.09
CA ALA A 287 0.97 -3.66 14.34
C ALA A 287 0.05 -2.50 14.75
N GLN A 288 -0.40 -2.52 15.99
CA GLN A 288 -1.12 -1.42 16.62
C GLN A 288 -0.15 -0.57 17.46
N GLY A 289 0.09 0.67 17.04
CA GLY A 289 1.02 1.57 17.73
C GLY A 289 2.51 1.28 17.47
N ARG A 290 3.38 1.64 18.42
CA ARG A 290 4.82 1.41 18.30
C ARG A 290 5.15 -0.06 18.55
N LEU A 291 6.03 -0.62 17.72
CA LEU A 291 6.57 -1.96 17.95
C LEU A 291 7.30 -2.03 19.30
N VAL A 292 7.05 -3.11 20.02
CA VAL A 292 7.68 -3.37 21.33
C VAL A 292 9.11 -3.82 21.09
N PRO A 293 10.13 -3.12 21.61
CA PRO A 293 11.52 -3.56 21.54
C PRO A 293 11.70 -4.90 22.25
N GLY A 294 12.41 -5.85 21.62
CA GLY A 294 12.82 -7.11 22.25
C GLY A 294 11.95 -8.32 21.92
N SER A 295 10.90 -8.19 21.09
CA SER A 295 10.21 -9.33 20.51
C SER A 295 11.13 -10.09 19.56
N THR A 296 10.98 -11.41 19.46
CA THR A 296 11.60 -12.15 18.36
C THR A 296 11.01 -11.65 17.03
N PRO A 297 11.78 -11.63 15.93
CA PRO A 297 11.27 -11.09 14.67
C PRO A 297 9.95 -11.73 14.22
N THR A 298 9.78 -13.04 14.45
CA THR A 298 8.56 -13.79 14.05
C THR A 298 7.37 -13.59 14.98
N GLU A 299 7.57 -13.01 16.17
CA GLU A 299 6.48 -12.64 17.09
C GLU A 299 6.08 -11.16 16.95
N ALA A 300 6.90 -10.37 16.25
CA ALA A 300 6.65 -8.96 16.04
C ALA A 300 5.53 -8.76 15.03
N SER A 301 4.52 -7.94 15.33
CA SER A 301 3.59 -7.45 14.34
C SER A 301 4.28 -6.36 13.52
N LEU A 302 4.24 -6.44 12.18
CA LEU A 302 4.80 -5.45 11.26
C LEU A 302 3.70 -4.56 10.66
N ARG A 303 4.10 -3.55 9.87
CA ARG A 303 3.15 -2.63 9.22
C ARG A 303 3.45 -2.48 7.75
N SER A 304 2.97 -3.41 6.94
CA SER A 304 3.10 -3.42 5.48
C SER A 304 4.55 -3.20 5.02
N PRO A 305 5.43 -4.18 5.22
CA PRO A 305 6.73 -4.17 4.57
C PRO A 305 6.50 -4.15 3.06
N TRP A 306 7.11 -3.19 2.35
CA TRP A 306 6.83 -2.98 0.93
C TRP A 306 7.98 -3.39 0.05
N ASP A 307 9.20 -3.04 0.41
CA ASP A 307 10.38 -3.43 -0.36
C ASP A 307 11.57 -3.76 0.54
N LEU A 308 12.57 -4.39 -0.06
CA LEU A 308 13.73 -4.95 0.60
C LEU A 308 15.02 -4.57 -0.13
N ALA A 309 16.09 -4.34 0.63
CA ALA A 309 17.45 -4.25 0.09
C ALA A 309 18.42 -4.95 1.05
N LEU A 310 19.40 -5.66 0.53
CA LEU A 310 20.32 -6.47 1.34
C LEU A 310 21.77 -5.97 1.20
N ASP A 311 22.45 -5.73 2.32
CA ASP A 311 23.89 -5.58 2.42
C ASP A 311 24.45 -6.63 3.37
N LYS A 312 25.18 -7.62 2.83
CA LYS A 312 25.73 -8.75 3.56
C LYS A 312 24.65 -9.50 4.37
N THR A 313 24.56 -9.26 5.67
CA THR A 313 23.57 -9.87 6.57
C THR A 313 22.45 -8.90 6.97
N THR A 314 22.56 -7.62 6.61
CA THR A 314 21.57 -6.61 6.97
C THR A 314 20.52 -6.47 5.87
N LEU A 315 19.31 -6.91 6.15
CA LEU A 315 18.14 -6.70 5.30
C LEU A 315 17.47 -5.39 5.71
N TYR A 316 17.51 -4.40 4.83
CA TYR A 316 16.75 -3.15 4.96
C TYR A 316 15.32 -3.39 4.46
N ILE A 317 14.35 -2.82 5.16
CA ILE A 317 12.92 -3.04 4.92
C ILE A 317 12.23 -1.68 4.84
N ALA A 318 11.62 -1.37 3.71
CA ALA A 318 10.71 -0.23 3.58
C ALA A 318 9.40 -0.58 4.30
N MET A 319 9.20 -0.04 5.50
CA MET A 319 8.02 -0.30 6.32
C MET A 319 6.97 0.79 6.04
N ALA A 320 6.24 0.65 4.94
CA ALA A 320 5.34 1.67 4.42
C ALA A 320 4.31 2.14 5.47
N GLY A 321 3.65 1.21 6.15
CA GLY A 321 2.60 1.53 7.12
C GLY A 321 3.09 2.16 8.44
N SER A 322 4.40 2.15 8.71
CA SER A 322 4.99 2.87 9.86
C SER A 322 5.82 4.08 9.47
N HIS A 323 5.88 4.44 8.18
CA HIS A 323 6.64 5.57 7.65
C HIS A 323 8.12 5.53 8.07
N GLN A 324 8.72 4.34 8.04
CA GLN A 324 10.07 4.07 8.52
C GLN A 324 10.83 3.10 7.60
N ILE A 325 12.17 3.14 7.71
CA ILE A 325 13.04 2.08 7.24
C ILE A 325 13.44 1.25 8.44
N TRP A 326 13.33 -0.07 8.32
CA TRP A 326 13.72 -1.03 9.35
C TRP A 326 14.91 -1.87 8.90
N THR A 327 15.57 -2.53 9.82
CA THR A 327 16.61 -3.53 9.54
C THR A 327 16.33 -4.83 10.28
N LEU A 328 16.56 -5.94 9.56
CA LEU A 328 16.65 -7.28 10.11
C LEU A 328 18.07 -7.80 9.85
N ASP A 329 18.82 -8.06 10.89
CA ASP A 329 20.11 -8.76 10.75
C ASP A 329 19.84 -10.27 10.64
N LEU A 330 20.18 -10.85 9.51
CA LEU A 330 19.89 -12.26 9.18
C LEU A 330 20.72 -13.26 10.00
N GLN A 331 21.83 -12.82 10.60
CA GLN A 331 22.70 -13.67 11.44
C GLN A 331 22.26 -13.65 12.90
N SER A 332 22.01 -12.47 13.46
CA SER A 332 21.63 -12.30 14.86
C SER A 332 20.12 -12.29 15.08
N SER A 333 19.32 -12.29 14.03
CA SER A 333 17.86 -12.14 14.07
C SER A 333 17.41 -10.87 14.80
N GLN A 334 18.19 -9.78 14.74
CA GLN A 334 17.82 -8.51 15.36
C GLN A 334 16.99 -7.66 14.42
N LEU A 335 15.73 -7.42 14.77
CA LEU A 335 14.79 -6.52 14.08
C LEU A 335 14.69 -5.17 14.80
N LYS A 336 14.84 -4.05 14.07
CA LYS A 336 14.75 -2.70 14.65
C LYS A 336 14.44 -1.62 13.63
N ALA A 337 13.86 -0.51 14.09
CA ALA A 337 13.78 0.71 13.30
C ALA A 337 15.18 1.25 13.01
N PHE A 338 15.44 1.60 11.76
CA PHE A 338 16.72 2.13 11.29
C PHE A 338 16.68 3.63 11.01
N ALA A 339 15.64 4.09 10.32
CA ALA A 339 15.43 5.50 10.01
C ALA A 339 13.93 5.84 10.00
N GLY A 340 13.61 7.09 10.34
CA GLY A 340 12.25 7.61 10.40
C GLY A 340 11.69 7.70 11.82
N THR A 341 11.01 8.82 12.12
CA THR A 341 10.30 9.05 13.39
C THR A 341 9.02 8.23 13.52
N GLY A 342 8.49 7.73 12.40
CA GLY A 342 7.15 7.14 12.30
C GLY A 342 6.04 8.17 12.12
N GLN A 343 6.38 9.45 11.98
CA GLN A 343 5.43 10.49 11.59
C GLN A 343 5.36 10.60 10.06
N GLU A 344 4.17 10.79 9.56
CA GLU A 344 3.90 11.03 8.16
C GLU A 344 4.32 12.46 7.78
N ALA A 345 5.54 12.61 7.25
CA ALA A 345 6.12 13.90 6.88
C ALA A 345 7.30 13.74 5.91
N LEU A 346 7.64 14.81 5.22
CA LEU A 346 8.87 14.93 4.44
C LEU A 346 9.87 15.79 5.24
N LEU A 347 10.71 15.14 6.07
CA LEU A 347 11.67 15.84 6.93
C LEU A 347 13.07 15.21 6.82
N ASP A 348 14.06 16.04 6.52
CA ASP A 348 15.48 15.67 6.49
C ASP A 348 16.09 15.74 7.91
N GLY A 349 17.19 15.03 8.12
CA GLY A 349 17.87 15.03 9.40
C GLY A 349 18.78 13.82 9.63
N LYS A 350 19.07 13.50 10.89
CA LYS A 350 19.67 12.21 11.24
C LYS A 350 18.62 11.10 11.12
N ARG A 351 19.07 9.84 10.96
CA ARG A 351 18.19 8.68 10.69
C ARG A 351 16.90 8.65 11.51
N LEU A 352 16.99 8.78 12.84
CA LEU A 352 15.84 8.68 13.74
C LEU A 352 15.11 10.01 13.97
N ASP A 353 15.66 11.12 13.47
CA ASP A 353 15.04 12.45 13.51
C ASP A 353 14.36 12.82 12.19
N ALA A 354 14.70 12.12 11.11
CA ALA A 354 14.06 12.26 9.81
C ALA A 354 12.64 11.69 9.82
N ALA A 355 11.80 12.13 8.88
CA ALA A 355 10.49 11.53 8.66
C ALA A 355 10.31 11.18 7.18
N PHE A 356 9.54 10.12 6.94
CA PHE A 356 9.16 9.62 5.63
C PHE A 356 7.64 9.64 5.49
N ASN A 357 7.17 9.49 4.25
CA ASN A 357 5.75 9.36 3.97
C ASN A 357 5.47 8.17 3.06
N GLN A 358 5.34 7.00 3.66
CA GLN A 358 5.06 5.73 3.01
C GLN A 358 6.21 5.26 2.08
N PRO A 359 7.42 5.01 2.65
CA PRO A 359 8.55 4.49 1.86
C PRO A 359 8.17 3.15 1.23
N SER A 360 8.40 3.01 -0.07
CA SER A 360 7.93 1.87 -0.86
C SER A 360 9.00 1.16 -1.67
N GLY A 361 10.08 1.84 -2.10
CA GLY A 361 11.17 1.22 -2.87
C GLY A 361 12.52 1.54 -2.28
N LEU A 362 13.47 0.60 -2.39
CA LEU A 362 14.82 0.69 -1.82
C LEU A 362 15.88 0.33 -2.85
N ALA A 363 16.87 1.19 -3.02
CA ALA A 363 18.07 0.89 -3.79
C ALA A 363 19.32 1.09 -2.93
N LEU A 364 20.20 0.10 -2.94
CA LEU A 364 21.41 0.10 -2.13
C LEU A 364 22.66 0.00 -3.00
N ARG A 365 23.63 0.87 -2.75
CA ARG A 365 24.97 0.76 -3.34
C ARG A 365 26.00 1.42 -2.45
N ALA A 366 27.05 0.69 -2.14
CA ALA A 366 28.12 1.11 -1.24
C ALA A 366 27.56 1.62 0.09
N ASP A 367 27.80 2.88 0.43
CA ASP A 367 27.35 3.53 1.66
C ASP A 367 26.07 4.37 1.48
N LYS A 368 25.32 4.18 0.41
CA LYS A 368 24.09 4.92 0.12
C LYS A 368 22.89 3.99 0.00
N LEU A 369 21.82 4.35 0.70
CA LEU A 369 20.50 3.77 0.54
C LEU A 369 19.55 4.84 0.01
N TRP A 370 19.02 4.63 -1.20
CA TRP A 370 17.97 5.48 -1.76
C TRP A 370 16.61 4.90 -1.47
N VAL A 371 15.65 5.77 -1.25
CA VAL A 371 14.28 5.42 -0.85
C VAL A 371 13.30 6.15 -1.77
N ALA A 372 12.43 5.40 -2.41
CA ALA A 372 11.22 5.95 -3.01
C ALA A 372 10.20 6.20 -1.90
N ASP A 373 9.95 7.48 -1.60
CA ASP A 373 9.06 7.94 -0.53
C ASP A 373 7.71 8.34 -1.18
N ALA A 374 6.86 7.32 -1.42
CA ALA A 374 5.79 7.36 -2.40
C ALA A 374 4.75 8.46 -2.16
N GLU A 375 4.21 8.56 -0.95
CA GLU A 375 3.17 9.54 -0.61
C GLU A 375 3.69 10.99 -0.57
N ALA A 376 5.01 11.16 -0.42
CA ALA A 376 5.69 12.45 -0.56
C ALA A 376 6.12 12.74 -2.01
N SER A 377 5.91 11.81 -2.95
CA SER A 377 6.40 11.93 -4.33
C SER A 377 7.88 12.31 -4.40
N ALA A 378 8.69 11.64 -3.57
CA ALA A 378 10.07 12.02 -3.32
C ALA A 378 11.06 10.87 -3.51
N ILE A 379 12.31 11.22 -3.79
CA ILE A 379 13.46 10.33 -3.66
C ILE A 379 14.33 10.85 -2.52
N ARG A 380 14.54 9.99 -1.50
CA ARG A 380 15.35 10.28 -0.34
C ARG A 380 16.66 9.50 -0.42
N GLN A 381 17.71 10.02 0.17
CA GLN A 381 19.00 9.36 0.31
C GLN A 381 19.38 9.26 1.78
N ILE A 382 19.76 8.07 2.22
CA ILE A 382 20.36 7.82 3.54
C ILE A 382 21.84 7.52 3.33
N ASP A 383 22.70 8.33 3.89
CA ASP A 383 24.13 8.06 3.99
C ASP A 383 24.34 7.09 5.16
N LEU A 384 24.76 5.87 4.88
CA LEU A 384 24.86 4.80 5.87
C LEU A 384 26.00 5.04 6.87
N SER A 385 27.05 5.77 6.48
CA SER A 385 28.21 6.07 7.32
C SER A 385 27.93 7.20 8.30
N SER A 386 27.34 8.30 7.86
CA SER A 386 27.01 9.47 8.71
C SER A 386 25.63 9.37 9.37
N GLY A 387 24.73 8.58 8.79
CA GLY A 387 23.34 8.50 9.19
C GLY A 387 22.50 9.71 8.77
N LYS A 388 22.97 10.52 7.81
CA LYS A 388 22.22 11.66 7.29
C LYS A 388 21.15 11.18 6.31
N VAL A 389 19.93 11.70 6.47
CA VAL A 389 18.83 11.57 5.50
C VAL A 389 18.64 12.91 4.80
N GLU A 390 18.57 12.89 3.47
CA GLU A 390 18.31 14.08 2.66
C GLU A 390 17.35 13.78 1.51
N THR A 391 16.56 14.78 1.16
CA THR A 391 15.67 14.75 0.00
C THR A 391 16.45 15.13 -1.26
N LEU A 392 16.52 14.24 -2.25
CA LEU A 392 17.09 14.53 -3.55
C LEU A 392 16.06 15.22 -4.45
N VAL A 393 14.88 14.60 -4.60
CA VAL A 393 13.74 15.12 -5.38
C VAL A 393 12.51 15.03 -4.49
N GLY A 394 11.63 16.03 -4.54
CA GLY A 394 10.43 16.15 -3.72
C GLY A 394 10.36 17.50 -3.01
N GLN A 395 9.18 18.08 -2.94
CA GLN A 395 9.00 19.45 -2.44
C GLN A 395 7.98 19.56 -1.30
N GLY A 396 7.22 18.50 -1.05
CA GLY A 396 6.19 18.46 -0.01
C GLY A 396 5.18 17.33 -0.25
N LEU A 397 4.28 17.14 0.70
CA LEU A 397 3.29 16.04 0.67
C LEU A 397 2.21 16.22 -0.41
N PHE A 398 2.05 17.44 -0.92
CA PHE A 398 1.04 17.81 -1.91
C PHE A 398 1.65 18.47 -3.16
N GLU A 399 2.98 18.41 -3.30
CA GLU A 399 3.74 18.96 -4.42
C GLU A 399 4.18 17.80 -5.35
N PHE A 400 3.37 17.48 -6.33
CA PHE A 400 3.59 16.36 -7.24
C PHE A 400 3.22 16.72 -8.69
N GLY A 401 3.60 15.87 -9.64
CA GLY A 401 3.28 16.03 -11.05
C GLY A 401 4.35 15.42 -11.95
N LEU A 402 4.28 15.71 -13.25
CA LEU A 402 5.25 15.28 -14.26
C LEU A 402 6.07 16.46 -14.73
N LYS A 403 7.30 16.62 -14.21
CA LYS A 403 8.19 17.72 -14.61
C LYS A 403 9.64 17.29 -14.53
N ASP A 404 10.35 17.44 -15.66
CA ASP A 404 11.80 17.27 -15.77
C ASP A 404 12.56 18.51 -15.30
N GLY A 405 13.86 18.36 -15.02
CA GLY A 405 14.76 19.45 -14.66
C GLY A 405 15.57 19.18 -13.42
N GLY A 406 16.19 20.22 -12.86
CA GLY A 406 17.02 20.10 -11.65
C GLY A 406 16.24 19.54 -10.47
N PHE A 407 16.90 18.78 -9.58
CA PHE A 407 16.29 18.08 -8.43
C PHE A 407 15.32 18.93 -7.60
N LYS A 408 15.63 20.21 -7.41
CA LYS A 408 14.77 21.15 -6.66
C LYS A 408 13.52 21.62 -7.41
N ARG A 409 13.38 21.31 -8.71
CA ARG A 409 12.28 21.78 -9.55
C ARG A 409 11.53 20.65 -10.25
N ALA A 410 12.14 19.48 -10.33
CA ALA A 410 11.52 18.29 -10.88
C ALA A 410 10.36 17.84 -9.97
N LEU A 411 9.34 17.26 -10.59
CA LEU A 411 8.20 16.66 -9.89
C LEU A 411 8.04 15.20 -10.31
N LEU A 412 7.70 14.39 -9.32
CA LEU A 412 7.29 12.99 -9.44
C LEU A 412 5.84 12.87 -8.97
N GLN A 413 5.22 11.70 -9.16
CA GLN A 413 3.89 11.44 -8.63
C GLN A 413 3.78 10.01 -8.13
N HIS A 414 3.71 9.84 -6.81
CA HIS A 414 3.56 8.57 -6.10
C HIS A 414 4.50 7.48 -6.67
N ASN A 415 5.80 7.80 -6.70
CA ASN A 415 6.85 6.92 -7.20
C ASN A 415 7.06 5.74 -6.25
N LYS A 416 6.94 4.50 -6.77
CA LYS A 416 6.95 3.30 -5.94
C LYS A 416 8.30 2.62 -5.83
N ASP A 417 9.17 2.79 -6.81
CA ASP A 417 10.45 2.10 -6.77
C ASP A 417 11.60 2.93 -7.32
N VAL A 418 12.81 2.57 -6.92
CA VAL A 418 14.07 3.17 -7.34
C VAL A 418 15.13 2.09 -7.45
N VAL A 419 15.95 2.13 -8.52
CA VAL A 419 17.09 1.23 -8.69
C VAL A 419 18.32 1.98 -9.16
N VAL A 420 19.48 1.44 -8.86
CA VAL A 420 20.78 1.97 -9.33
C VAL A 420 21.05 1.42 -10.72
N LEU A 421 21.08 2.26 -11.75
CA LEU A 421 21.50 1.86 -13.10
C LEU A 421 23.03 1.74 -13.19
N ASP A 422 23.72 2.74 -12.68
CA ASP A 422 25.18 2.78 -12.64
C ASP A 422 25.66 3.68 -11.47
N LYS A 423 26.96 4.06 -11.45
CA LYS A 423 27.50 4.89 -10.37
C LYS A 423 26.96 6.33 -10.32
N HIS A 424 26.34 6.81 -11.40
CA HIS A 424 25.88 8.18 -11.57
C HIS A 424 24.36 8.32 -11.70
N THR A 425 23.66 7.21 -12.03
CA THR A 425 22.27 7.27 -12.45
C THR A 425 21.37 6.32 -11.65
N LEU A 426 20.25 6.85 -11.19
CA LEU A 426 19.13 6.07 -10.66
C LEU A 426 18.00 6.01 -11.70
N ALA A 427 17.30 4.89 -11.79
CA ALA A 427 15.99 4.82 -12.43
C ALA A 427 14.90 4.77 -11.37
N VAL A 428 13.81 5.48 -11.61
CA VAL A 428 12.67 5.59 -10.70
C VAL A 428 11.39 5.20 -11.44
N ALA A 429 10.61 4.30 -10.85
CA ALA A 429 9.25 4.04 -11.25
C ALA A 429 8.36 5.20 -10.78
N ASP A 430 8.13 6.17 -11.64
CA ASP A 430 7.26 7.33 -11.40
C ASP A 430 5.81 6.91 -11.69
N THR A 431 5.28 6.09 -10.76
CA THR A 431 4.18 5.16 -10.95
C THR A 431 2.91 5.83 -11.43
N TYR A 432 2.48 6.92 -10.76
CA TYR A 432 1.23 7.60 -11.12
C TYR A 432 1.39 8.57 -12.31
N ASN A 433 2.63 8.80 -12.75
CA ASN A 433 2.91 9.44 -14.03
C ASN A 433 3.03 8.43 -15.19
N HIS A 434 2.95 7.11 -14.93
CA HIS A 434 3.13 6.04 -15.92
C HIS A 434 4.47 6.14 -16.67
N LYS A 435 5.54 6.57 -15.97
CA LYS A 435 6.85 6.82 -16.54
C LYS A 435 7.98 6.18 -15.75
N ILE A 436 9.10 5.99 -16.44
CA ILE A 436 10.40 5.78 -15.79
C ILE A 436 11.17 7.09 -15.86
N ARG A 437 11.72 7.50 -14.72
CA ARG A 437 12.52 8.72 -14.65
C ARG A 437 13.97 8.36 -14.35
N LEU A 438 14.88 9.05 -14.99
CA LEU A 438 16.31 8.94 -14.74
C LEU A 438 16.77 10.13 -13.91
N LEU A 439 17.47 9.84 -12.82
CA LEU A 439 18.07 10.83 -11.94
C LEU A 439 19.60 10.79 -12.13
N ASP A 440 20.16 11.81 -12.77
CA ASP A 440 21.60 12.04 -12.83
C ASP A 440 22.06 12.64 -11.49
N LEU A 441 22.89 11.89 -10.76
CA LEU A 441 23.34 12.27 -9.42
C LEU A 441 24.44 13.34 -9.45
N ASP A 442 25.24 13.41 -10.53
CA ASP A 442 26.32 14.37 -10.69
C ASP A 442 25.76 15.75 -11.13
N GLU A 443 24.96 15.75 -12.20
CA GLU A 443 24.34 16.97 -12.74
C GLU A 443 23.11 17.39 -11.95
N ARG A 444 22.62 16.54 -11.04
CA ARG A 444 21.41 16.73 -10.24
C ARG A 444 20.18 17.06 -11.10
N GLN A 445 19.97 16.29 -12.16
CA GLN A 445 18.89 16.43 -13.12
C GLN A 445 17.96 15.21 -13.12
N VAL A 446 16.69 15.45 -13.35
CA VAL A 446 15.68 14.43 -13.61
C VAL A 446 15.25 14.52 -15.07
N MET A 447 15.21 13.37 -15.73
CA MET A 447 14.76 13.24 -17.12
C MET A 447 13.76 12.10 -17.24
N THR A 448 12.80 12.23 -18.14
CA THR A 448 11.87 11.14 -18.47
C THR A 448 12.52 10.21 -19.49
N LEU A 449 12.57 8.91 -19.19
CA LEU A 449 13.03 7.87 -20.12
C LEU A 449 11.95 7.61 -21.18
N SER A 450 12.32 7.79 -22.47
CA SER A 450 11.42 7.48 -23.58
C SER A 450 11.48 5.99 -23.94
N ILE A 451 10.47 5.23 -23.56
CA ILE A 451 10.45 3.76 -23.70
C ILE A 451 9.73 3.32 -25.01
N GLY A 452 9.03 4.22 -25.70
CA GLY A 452 8.35 3.92 -26.96
C GLY A 452 7.06 3.08 -26.80
N THR A 453 6.58 2.85 -25.60
CA THR A 453 5.27 2.24 -25.29
C THR A 453 4.66 2.92 -24.08
N GLU A 454 3.35 2.75 -23.91
CA GLU A 454 2.67 3.23 -22.72
C GLU A 454 2.80 2.18 -21.60
N LEU A 455 3.42 2.60 -20.51
CA LEU A 455 3.37 1.87 -19.23
C LEU A 455 2.09 2.25 -18.49
N ASN A 456 1.65 1.39 -17.59
CA ASN A 456 0.48 1.66 -16.75
C ASN A 456 0.80 1.32 -15.30
N GLU A 457 1.06 2.35 -14.51
CA GLU A 457 1.49 2.26 -13.10
C GLU A 457 2.68 1.30 -12.91
N PRO A 458 3.86 1.56 -13.53
CA PRO A 458 5.04 0.74 -13.29
C PRO A 458 5.33 0.69 -11.78
N GLY A 459 5.35 -0.52 -11.20
CA GLY A 459 5.46 -0.70 -9.77
C GLY A 459 6.88 -0.98 -9.31
N GLY A 460 7.55 -1.96 -9.90
CA GLY A 460 8.86 -2.42 -9.49
C GLY A 460 9.89 -2.41 -10.62
N LEU A 461 11.14 -2.28 -10.26
CA LEU A 461 12.29 -2.22 -11.16
C LEU A 461 13.39 -3.19 -10.74
N ALA A 462 14.13 -3.72 -11.71
CA ALA A 462 15.40 -4.41 -11.46
C ALA A 462 16.37 -4.14 -12.60
N VAL A 463 17.67 -4.22 -12.31
CA VAL A 463 18.73 -4.03 -13.31
C VAL A 463 19.61 -5.27 -13.36
N PHE A 464 19.78 -5.83 -14.53
CA PHE A 464 20.67 -6.94 -14.74
C PHE A 464 21.24 -6.94 -16.17
N ASN A 465 22.57 -7.14 -16.31
CA ASN A 465 23.27 -7.25 -17.60
C ASN A 465 22.95 -6.15 -18.62
N GLY A 466 22.84 -4.89 -18.18
CA GLY A 466 22.55 -3.77 -19.08
C GLY A 466 21.10 -3.68 -19.53
N GLU A 467 20.20 -4.39 -18.87
CA GLU A 467 18.76 -4.33 -19.06
C GLU A 467 18.07 -3.79 -17.79
N LEU A 468 17.10 -2.90 -17.99
CA LEU A 468 16.18 -2.46 -16.97
C LEU A 468 14.87 -3.25 -17.12
N TYR A 469 14.57 -4.07 -16.13
CA TYR A 469 13.30 -4.81 -16.01
C TYR A 469 12.29 -3.95 -15.30
N ILE A 470 11.04 -3.96 -15.76
CA ILE A 470 9.96 -3.11 -15.27
C ILE A 470 8.72 -3.98 -15.07
N ALA A 471 8.18 -3.99 -13.86
CA ALA A 471 6.85 -4.50 -13.58
C ALA A 471 5.82 -3.46 -14.07
N ASP A 472 5.23 -3.69 -15.24
CA ASP A 472 4.18 -2.85 -15.84
C ASP A 472 2.83 -3.28 -15.26
N THR A 473 2.61 -2.87 -14.00
CA THR A 473 1.68 -3.47 -13.04
C THR A 473 0.24 -3.55 -13.55
N ASN A 474 -0.35 -2.43 -13.98
CA ASN A 474 -1.74 -2.43 -14.45
C ASN A 474 -1.90 -2.98 -15.87
N ASN A 475 -0.82 -3.15 -16.63
CA ASN A 475 -0.78 -3.90 -17.88
C ASN A 475 -0.57 -5.41 -17.67
N ASN A 476 -0.38 -5.86 -16.42
CA ASN A 476 -0.21 -7.26 -16.03
C ASN A 476 0.93 -7.98 -16.75
N ARG A 477 2.06 -7.29 -16.97
CA ARG A 477 3.21 -7.81 -17.70
C ARG A 477 4.52 -7.35 -17.10
N ILE A 478 5.62 -8.03 -17.48
CA ILE A 478 6.98 -7.58 -17.26
C ILE A 478 7.57 -7.18 -18.60
N VAL A 479 8.19 -6.01 -18.66
CA VAL A 479 8.94 -5.57 -19.83
C VAL A 479 10.39 -5.34 -19.45
N ARG A 480 11.31 -5.45 -20.42
CA ARG A 480 12.72 -5.15 -20.26
C ARG A 480 13.17 -4.15 -21.32
N TRP A 481 13.87 -3.14 -20.86
CA TRP A 481 14.46 -2.09 -21.66
C TRP A 481 15.97 -2.29 -21.75
N HIS A 482 16.48 -2.55 -22.95
CA HIS A 482 17.91 -2.68 -23.19
C HIS A 482 18.54 -1.30 -23.22
N LEU A 483 19.40 -0.98 -22.25
CA LEU A 483 19.91 0.38 -22.01
C LEU A 483 20.75 0.90 -23.17
N LYS A 484 21.56 0.04 -23.83
CA LYS A 484 22.43 0.43 -24.94
C LYS A 484 21.66 0.63 -26.24
N ASP A 485 20.82 -0.33 -26.59
CA ASP A 485 20.13 -0.36 -27.88
C ASP A 485 18.81 0.37 -27.87
N GLN A 486 18.36 0.83 -26.70
CA GLN A 486 17.08 1.53 -26.48
C GLN A 486 15.90 0.74 -27.04
N LYS A 487 15.90 -0.58 -26.83
CA LYS A 487 14.88 -1.49 -27.31
C LYS A 487 14.08 -2.07 -26.17
N LEU A 488 12.75 -2.05 -26.30
CA LEU A 488 11.84 -2.69 -25.37
C LEU A 488 11.47 -4.08 -25.87
N THR A 489 11.43 -5.05 -24.93
CA THR A 489 10.91 -6.39 -25.16
C THR A 489 10.06 -6.81 -23.98
N GLU A 490 9.06 -7.66 -24.21
CA GLU A 490 8.25 -8.24 -23.13
C GLU A 490 8.84 -9.56 -22.66
N VAL A 491 8.88 -9.77 -21.36
CA VAL A 491 9.25 -11.05 -20.76
C VAL A 491 8.07 -12.01 -20.90
N GLN A 492 8.24 -13.06 -21.67
CA GLN A 492 7.20 -14.05 -21.85
C GLN A 492 7.04 -14.90 -20.57
N VAL A 493 5.86 -14.89 -19.97
CA VAL A 493 5.54 -15.72 -18.82
C VAL A 493 4.58 -16.80 -19.28
N PRO A 494 4.96 -18.10 -19.17
CA PRO A 494 4.09 -19.17 -19.59
C PRO A 494 2.81 -19.24 -18.78
N ALA A 495 1.67 -19.39 -19.44
CA ALA A 495 0.43 -19.74 -18.79
C ALA A 495 0.65 -21.09 -18.06
N THR A 496 0.29 -21.18 -16.78
CA THR A 496 0.16 -22.49 -16.15
C THR A 496 -0.84 -23.30 -16.93
N ALA A 497 -0.50 -24.54 -17.32
CA ALA A 497 -1.53 -25.48 -17.73
C ALA A 497 -2.61 -25.44 -16.65
N LYS A 498 -3.86 -25.16 -17.03
CA LYS A 498 -4.99 -25.21 -16.09
C LYS A 498 -4.83 -26.50 -15.30
N LEU A 499 -4.70 -26.39 -13.98
CA LEU A 499 -5.01 -27.53 -13.13
C LEU A 499 -6.44 -27.88 -13.51
N GLU A 500 -6.61 -28.95 -14.29
CA GLU A 500 -7.92 -29.50 -14.56
C GLU A 500 -8.56 -29.68 -13.19
N SER A 501 -9.66 -28.97 -12.97
CA SER A 501 -10.49 -29.17 -11.79
C SER A 501 -10.76 -30.67 -11.72
N ALA A 502 -10.18 -31.31 -10.69
CA ALA A 502 -10.52 -32.68 -10.37
C ALA A 502 -12.05 -32.78 -10.21
N PRO A 503 -12.66 -33.84 -10.73
CA PRO A 503 -14.11 -34.02 -10.81
C PRO A 503 -14.79 -34.02 -9.43
#